data_90d3d247a7869081a911f79f834432cd
#
_entry.id   90d3d247a7869081a911f79f834432cd
#
_cell.length_a   1.000
_cell.length_b   1.000
_cell.length_c   1.000
_cell.angle_alpha   90.00
_cell.angle_beta   90.00
_cell.angle_gamma   90.00
#
_symmetry.space_group_name_H-M   'P 1'
#
loop_
_entity.id
_entity.type
_entity.pdbx_description
1 polymer ?
#
loop_
_entity_poly.entity_id
_entity_poly.type
_entity_poly.pdbx_seq_one_letter_code
_entity_poly.pdbx_strand_id
1 'polypeptide(L)'
;MKVVIVGGVAGGASAAARIRRLDEHAQIIMIERSGYVSYANCGLPYYVGGVIKEQEELTLQTPESFWDRFRIDVRVRQEVTAIDPEGKTVTVRALDSGKIYTETYDKLLLAPGAKPTVPALSGVSSERVFTLRTVEDTLRIRRFVEGQKPKTAVLAGGGFIGLEMAENLAEMGVSVTIVQRPKQLLAPLDADMASFVHAEMRRHGVALRLGETVAGFRQDGDSVLTLLEESEPLHSDMVLLAIGVTPDTHLAKDAGLRLGIRGSIAVNERMETSVPDIYAVGDAVEVTHFVTGQKALISLAGPANKQGRIAADNICGGSSRFTGSQGSSVLKLFGLTAASTGINEKAAQTAGIAYDKVVLFPASHATYYPGARSMTMKVLYEKESLRLLGAQIVGGDGVDKRIDVLATAIRAKMTALELTELDLSYAPPYSSAKDPVNMAGFMIEDLESGKVRQFHWDEVDDLPRDGSAALLDVRTEWEYQRGHLDGFRNVPLDDLREHLDELDRSKPVYVNCQTGLRSYLACRLLTQYGFACAHLAGGYSFYQAVMKERLAQSPYPCGMEKL
;
A
#
# COMPACT_ATOMS: atom_id res chain seq x y z
N MET A 1 39.35 8.22 2.25
CA MET A 1 38.46 7.15 2.72
C MET A 1 38.01 6.31 1.53
N LYS A 2 38.03 4.99 1.68
CA LYS A 2 37.53 4.07 0.64
C LYS A 2 36.21 3.45 1.10
N VAL A 3 35.16 3.64 0.29
CA VAL A 3 33.81 3.14 0.59
C VAL A 3 33.42 2.12 -0.48
N VAL A 4 33.04 0.91 -0.03
CA VAL A 4 32.47 -0.11 -0.91
C VAL A 4 30.95 -0.18 -0.65
N ILE A 5 30.15 -0.20 -1.70
CA ILE A 5 28.69 -0.25 -1.68
C ILE A 5 28.25 -1.52 -2.41
N VAL A 6 27.48 -2.37 -1.74
CA VAL A 6 26.92 -3.60 -2.29
C VAL A 6 25.46 -3.37 -2.64
N GLY A 7 25.14 -3.32 -3.92
CA GLY A 7 23.83 -3.00 -4.48
C GLY A 7 23.70 -1.54 -4.92
N GLY A 8 23.32 -1.35 -6.15
CA GLY A 8 23.35 -0.06 -6.86
C GLY A 8 22.00 0.56 -7.22
N VAL A 9 20.90 0.22 -6.50
CA VAL A 9 19.58 0.77 -6.78
C VAL A 9 19.26 1.89 -5.76
N ALA A 10 18.04 2.00 -5.23
CA ALA A 10 17.57 3.14 -4.46
C ALA A 10 18.50 3.60 -3.32
N GLY A 11 18.76 2.73 -2.33
CA GLY A 11 19.57 3.08 -1.16
C GLY A 11 21.05 3.25 -1.49
N GLY A 12 21.62 2.31 -2.25
CA GLY A 12 23.06 2.33 -2.60
C GLY A 12 23.43 3.48 -3.52
N ALA A 13 22.67 3.69 -4.61
CA ALA A 13 22.90 4.79 -5.54
C ALA A 13 22.76 6.17 -4.86
N SER A 14 21.73 6.33 -4.02
CA SER A 14 21.52 7.57 -3.25
C SER A 14 22.67 7.84 -2.28
N ALA A 15 23.15 6.79 -1.60
CA ALA A 15 24.29 6.91 -0.69
C ALA A 15 25.57 7.26 -1.44
N ALA A 16 25.88 6.57 -2.54
CA ALA A 16 27.08 6.82 -3.36
C ALA A 16 27.16 8.28 -3.81
N ALA A 17 26.07 8.79 -4.40
CA ALA A 17 26.00 10.18 -4.84
C ALA A 17 26.06 11.18 -3.66
N ARG A 18 25.53 10.80 -2.46
CA ARG A 18 25.61 11.65 -1.28
C ARG A 18 27.01 11.67 -0.69
N ILE A 19 27.70 10.54 -0.60
CA ILE A 19 29.09 10.45 -0.11
C ILE A 19 29.98 11.37 -0.96
N ARG A 20 29.87 11.32 -2.29
CA ARG A 20 30.65 12.20 -3.17
C ARG A 20 30.43 13.69 -2.88
N ARG A 21 29.18 14.09 -2.62
CA ARG A 21 28.87 15.48 -2.26
C ARG A 21 29.42 15.91 -0.88
N LEU A 22 29.74 14.95 -0.02
CA LEU A 22 30.32 15.21 1.32
C LEU A 22 31.83 15.09 1.35
N ASP A 23 32.41 14.22 0.52
CA ASP A 23 33.85 13.97 0.42
C ASP A 23 34.23 13.75 -1.06
N GLU A 24 34.78 14.82 -1.67
CA GLU A 24 35.24 14.79 -3.07
C GLU A 24 36.43 13.85 -3.27
N HIS A 25 37.19 13.55 -2.21
CA HIS A 25 38.39 12.71 -2.28
C HIS A 25 38.14 11.25 -1.92
N ALA A 26 36.90 10.88 -1.53
CA ALA A 26 36.57 9.50 -1.23
C ALA A 26 36.71 8.61 -2.48
N GLN A 27 37.32 7.44 -2.33
CA GLN A 27 37.24 6.38 -3.32
C GLN A 27 35.93 5.63 -3.11
N ILE A 28 35.02 5.68 -4.08
CA ILE A 28 33.69 5.05 -3.99
C ILE A 28 33.60 3.97 -5.06
N ILE A 29 33.37 2.72 -4.61
CA ILE A 29 33.19 1.56 -5.46
C ILE A 29 31.78 1.01 -5.20
N MET A 30 30.97 0.90 -6.23
CA MET A 30 29.61 0.34 -6.16
C MET A 30 29.57 -0.96 -6.96
N ILE A 31 29.22 -2.07 -6.30
CA ILE A 31 29.22 -3.42 -6.89
C ILE A 31 27.77 -3.87 -7.03
N GLU A 32 27.35 -4.17 -8.26
CA GLU A 32 25.98 -4.57 -8.60
C GLU A 32 26.00 -5.88 -9.42
N ARG A 33 25.25 -6.89 -8.95
CA ARG A 33 25.15 -8.18 -9.64
C ARG A 33 24.31 -8.15 -10.93
N SER A 34 23.33 -7.23 -11.02
CA SER A 34 22.59 -6.96 -12.24
C SER A 34 23.47 -6.25 -13.28
N GLY A 35 23.05 -6.27 -14.53
CA GLY A 35 23.64 -5.44 -15.59
C GLY A 35 23.21 -3.97 -15.50
N TYR A 36 22.33 -3.62 -14.58
CA TYR A 36 21.70 -2.31 -14.47
C TYR A 36 21.86 -1.74 -13.07
N VAL A 37 22.05 -0.44 -12.99
CA VAL A 37 22.21 0.33 -11.75
C VAL A 37 21.27 1.52 -11.78
N SER A 38 20.82 1.99 -10.61
CA SER A 38 19.93 3.16 -10.49
C SER A 38 18.74 3.13 -11.45
N TYR A 39 18.10 1.98 -11.55
CA TYR A 39 16.93 1.81 -12.42
C TYR A 39 15.61 2.10 -11.71
N ALA A 40 14.59 2.43 -12.50
CA ALA A 40 13.23 2.73 -12.07
C ALA A 40 12.48 1.44 -11.68
N ASN A 41 12.76 0.90 -10.49
CA ASN A 41 12.16 -0.37 -10.03
C ASN A 41 10.63 -0.33 -10.05
N CYS A 42 10.01 0.81 -9.69
CA CYS A 42 8.56 0.99 -9.76
C CYS A 42 8.03 1.20 -11.19
N GLY A 43 8.90 1.41 -12.17
CA GLY A 43 8.55 1.53 -13.59
C GLY A 43 8.41 0.18 -14.32
N LEU A 44 8.90 -0.90 -13.72
CA LEU A 44 9.00 -2.21 -14.37
C LEU A 44 7.64 -2.76 -14.86
N PRO A 45 6.56 -2.75 -14.07
CA PRO A 45 5.24 -3.17 -14.55
C PRO A 45 4.75 -2.33 -15.74
N TYR A 46 4.97 -1.02 -15.69
CA TYR A 46 4.54 -0.08 -16.73
C TYR A 46 5.33 -0.23 -18.05
N TYR A 47 6.58 -0.68 -17.98
CA TYR A 47 7.33 -1.05 -19.17
C TYR A 47 6.79 -2.35 -19.79
N VAL A 48 6.45 -3.35 -18.98
CA VAL A 48 5.79 -4.57 -19.48
C VAL A 48 4.50 -4.23 -20.20
N GLY A 49 3.67 -3.35 -19.65
CA GLY A 49 2.42 -2.88 -20.24
C GLY A 49 2.56 -1.91 -21.42
N GLY A 50 3.78 -1.44 -21.71
CA GLY A 50 4.04 -0.50 -22.80
C GLY A 50 3.63 0.94 -22.52
N VAL A 51 3.33 1.30 -21.27
CA VAL A 51 3.15 2.69 -20.81
C VAL A 51 4.49 3.42 -20.88
N ILE A 52 5.54 2.82 -20.32
CA ILE A 52 6.94 3.21 -20.57
C ILE A 52 7.36 2.45 -21.83
N LYS A 53 7.81 3.15 -22.85
CA LYS A 53 8.06 2.57 -24.18
C LYS A 53 9.49 2.14 -24.39
N GLU A 54 10.43 3.01 -24.00
CA GLU A 54 11.84 2.81 -24.28
C GLU A 54 12.54 2.19 -23.07
N GLN A 55 13.40 1.20 -23.32
CA GLN A 55 14.14 0.52 -22.26
C GLN A 55 15.06 1.47 -21.49
N GLU A 56 15.63 2.45 -22.18
CA GLU A 56 16.53 3.47 -21.64
C GLU A 56 15.85 4.32 -20.57
N GLU A 57 14.53 4.51 -20.64
CA GLU A 57 13.74 5.24 -19.62
C GLU A 57 13.70 4.50 -18.27
N LEU A 58 13.95 3.20 -18.25
CA LEU A 58 14.09 2.43 -17.00
C LEU A 58 15.41 2.73 -16.28
N THR A 59 16.45 3.17 -17.00
CA THR A 59 17.79 3.34 -16.46
C THR A 59 18.06 4.82 -16.17
N LEU A 60 17.93 5.23 -14.92
CA LEU A 60 18.11 6.63 -14.50
C LEU A 60 19.58 7.08 -14.58
N GLN A 61 20.50 6.17 -14.34
CA GLN A 61 21.95 6.37 -14.44
C GLN A 61 22.60 5.09 -14.97
N THR A 62 23.75 5.28 -15.65
CA THR A 62 24.61 4.18 -16.11
C THR A 62 25.96 4.22 -15.36
N PRO A 63 26.80 3.17 -15.43
CA PRO A 63 28.15 3.19 -14.89
C PRO A 63 28.96 4.40 -15.39
N GLU A 64 28.87 4.69 -16.68
CA GLU A 64 29.57 5.82 -17.31
C GLU A 64 29.06 7.15 -16.74
N SER A 65 27.77 7.35 -16.63
CA SER A 65 27.19 8.58 -16.07
C SER A 65 27.54 8.79 -14.58
N PHE A 66 27.65 7.72 -13.82
CA PHE A 66 28.14 7.77 -12.45
C PHE A 66 29.63 8.16 -12.39
N TRP A 67 30.43 7.62 -13.30
CA TRP A 67 31.84 7.99 -13.38
C TRP A 67 32.03 9.46 -13.83
N ASP A 68 31.37 9.85 -14.90
CA ASP A 68 31.52 11.18 -15.46
C ASP A 68 31.10 12.29 -14.51
N ARG A 69 29.95 12.08 -13.84
CA ARG A 69 29.37 13.09 -12.94
C ARG A 69 29.89 13.05 -11.52
N PHE A 70 30.16 11.84 -11.01
CA PHE A 70 30.43 11.64 -9.59
C PHE A 70 31.75 10.92 -9.29
N ARG A 71 32.52 10.51 -10.30
CA ARG A 71 33.74 9.70 -10.11
C ARG A 71 33.51 8.49 -9.20
N ILE A 72 32.38 7.78 -9.38
CA ILE A 72 32.03 6.54 -8.70
C ILE A 72 32.38 5.38 -9.62
N ASP A 73 33.20 4.45 -9.15
CA ASP A 73 33.53 3.21 -9.85
C ASP A 73 32.37 2.23 -9.69
N VAL A 74 31.52 2.14 -10.71
CA VAL A 74 30.34 1.24 -10.73
C VAL A 74 30.71 -0.02 -11.50
N ARG A 75 30.62 -1.16 -10.82
CA ARG A 75 30.91 -2.48 -11.38
C ARG A 75 29.66 -3.30 -11.45
N VAL A 76 29.02 -3.31 -12.61
CA VAL A 76 27.86 -4.16 -12.92
C VAL A 76 28.29 -5.58 -13.28
N ARG A 77 27.36 -6.55 -13.25
CA ARG A 77 27.64 -7.98 -13.48
C ARG A 77 28.73 -8.52 -12.55
N GLN A 78 28.80 -7.97 -11.34
CA GLN A 78 29.72 -8.40 -10.30
C GLN A 78 28.99 -8.63 -8.98
N GLU A 79 29.24 -9.76 -8.38
CA GLU A 79 28.54 -10.21 -7.16
C GLU A 79 29.53 -10.26 -5.98
N VAL A 80 29.20 -9.58 -4.91
CA VAL A 80 29.89 -9.82 -3.63
C VAL A 80 29.41 -11.14 -3.08
N THR A 81 30.35 -12.08 -2.84
CA THR A 81 30.04 -13.45 -2.39
C THR A 81 30.41 -13.70 -0.93
N ALA A 82 31.30 -12.88 -0.34
CA ALA A 82 31.66 -12.96 1.08
C ALA A 82 32.14 -11.59 1.59
N ILE A 83 32.01 -11.40 2.89
CA ILE A 83 32.51 -10.24 3.63
C ILE A 83 33.41 -10.77 4.75
N ASP A 84 34.62 -10.24 4.85
CA ASP A 84 35.51 -10.42 6.01
C ASP A 84 35.54 -9.11 6.81
N PRO A 85 34.79 -9.02 7.91
CA PRO A 85 34.72 -7.81 8.73
C PRO A 85 36.03 -7.46 9.43
N GLU A 86 36.81 -8.46 9.84
CA GLU A 86 38.09 -8.26 10.54
C GLU A 86 39.17 -7.77 9.58
N GLY A 87 39.29 -8.42 8.41
CA GLY A 87 40.20 -8.00 7.35
C GLY A 87 39.75 -6.79 6.55
N LYS A 88 38.52 -6.29 6.79
CA LYS A 88 37.88 -5.19 6.03
C LYS A 88 37.95 -5.41 4.54
N THR A 89 37.51 -6.59 4.10
CA THR A 89 37.49 -6.96 2.67
C THR A 89 36.16 -7.56 2.26
N VAL A 90 35.86 -7.45 0.96
CA VAL A 90 34.79 -8.20 0.31
C VAL A 90 35.36 -9.06 -0.81
N THR A 91 34.87 -10.28 -0.94
CA THR A 91 35.18 -11.15 -2.07
C THR A 91 34.18 -10.89 -3.18
N VAL A 92 34.66 -10.62 -4.39
CA VAL A 92 33.83 -10.29 -5.55
C VAL A 92 34.04 -11.32 -6.66
N ARG A 93 32.94 -11.77 -7.25
CA ARG A 93 32.94 -12.63 -8.43
C ARG A 93 32.42 -11.86 -9.64
N ALA A 94 33.22 -11.73 -10.68
CA ALA A 94 32.78 -11.22 -11.98
C ALA A 94 31.95 -12.30 -12.68
N LEU A 95 30.67 -12.03 -12.91
CA LEU A 95 29.72 -13.04 -13.40
C LEU A 95 29.97 -13.47 -14.84
N ASP A 96 30.53 -12.59 -15.68
CA ASP A 96 30.81 -12.90 -17.08
C ASP A 96 32.07 -13.76 -17.28
N SER A 97 33.10 -13.57 -16.45
CA SER A 97 34.38 -14.28 -16.57
C SER A 97 34.59 -15.37 -15.52
N GLY A 98 33.79 -15.37 -14.46
CA GLY A 98 34.00 -16.21 -13.29
C GLY A 98 35.18 -15.81 -12.41
N LYS A 99 35.92 -14.73 -12.76
CA LYS A 99 37.08 -14.27 -12.01
C LYS A 99 36.67 -13.84 -10.60
N ILE A 100 37.44 -14.30 -9.61
CA ILE A 100 37.28 -13.90 -8.21
C ILE A 100 38.43 -12.98 -7.82
N TYR A 101 38.11 -11.90 -7.08
CA TYR A 101 39.09 -10.98 -6.51
C TYR A 101 38.60 -10.42 -5.19
N THR A 102 39.49 -9.79 -4.46
CA THR A 102 39.19 -9.17 -3.17
C THR A 102 39.28 -7.64 -3.29
N GLU A 103 38.31 -6.94 -2.69
CA GLU A 103 38.28 -5.49 -2.58
C GLU A 103 38.33 -5.06 -1.11
N THR A 104 39.22 -4.14 -0.75
CA THR A 104 39.33 -3.60 0.62
C THR A 104 38.38 -2.42 0.82
N TYR A 105 38.00 -2.14 2.06
CA TYR A 105 37.21 -0.96 2.39
C TYR A 105 37.60 -0.33 3.74
N ASP A 106 37.43 0.97 3.89
CA ASP A 106 37.38 1.65 5.20
C ASP A 106 35.96 1.59 5.75
N LYS A 107 34.94 1.77 4.89
CA LYS A 107 33.51 1.68 5.20
C LYS A 107 32.78 0.82 4.17
N LEU A 108 31.86 -0.01 4.65
CA LEU A 108 31.03 -0.87 3.80
C LEU A 108 29.56 -0.49 3.97
N LEU A 109 28.84 -0.31 2.84
CA LEU A 109 27.40 -0.13 2.84
C LEU A 109 26.73 -1.30 2.15
N LEU A 110 25.84 -1.99 2.85
CA LEU A 110 25.01 -3.07 2.32
C LEU A 110 23.64 -2.51 1.89
N ALA A 111 23.35 -2.58 0.62
CA ALA A 111 22.07 -2.22 0.00
C ALA A 111 21.55 -3.34 -0.91
N PRO A 112 21.57 -4.63 -0.46
CA PRO A 112 21.28 -5.77 -1.32
C PRO A 112 19.79 -5.88 -1.69
N GLY A 113 18.94 -5.09 -1.03
CA GLY A 113 17.51 -5.07 -1.25
C GLY A 113 16.80 -6.34 -0.78
N ALA A 114 15.77 -6.73 -1.52
CA ALA A 114 15.00 -7.95 -1.29
C ALA A 114 14.84 -8.72 -2.60
N LYS A 115 14.64 -10.02 -2.50
CA LYS A 115 14.36 -10.92 -3.63
C LYS A 115 12.88 -11.34 -3.62
N PRO A 116 12.29 -11.67 -4.77
CA PRO A 116 10.96 -12.25 -4.82
C PRO A 116 10.89 -13.49 -3.92
N THR A 117 9.80 -13.60 -3.16
CA THR A 117 9.53 -14.83 -2.43
C THR A 117 9.09 -15.89 -3.42
N VAL A 118 9.91 -16.93 -3.57
CA VAL A 118 9.60 -18.09 -4.43
C VAL A 118 9.47 -19.30 -3.51
N PRO A 119 8.24 -19.81 -3.30
CA PRO A 119 8.03 -20.98 -2.46
C PRO A 119 8.54 -22.25 -3.15
N ALA A 120 8.87 -23.25 -2.35
CA ALA A 120 9.30 -24.57 -2.86
C ALA A 120 8.09 -25.37 -3.38
N LEU A 121 7.48 -24.89 -4.47
CA LEU A 121 6.33 -25.53 -5.12
C LEU A 121 6.76 -26.31 -6.36
N SER A 122 6.02 -27.39 -6.66
CA SER A 122 6.22 -28.14 -7.90
C SER A 122 6.04 -27.25 -9.12
N GLY A 123 6.88 -27.40 -10.13
CA GLY A 123 6.79 -26.66 -11.39
C GLY A 123 7.09 -25.18 -11.35
N VAL A 124 7.57 -24.65 -10.22
CA VAL A 124 7.89 -23.21 -10.06
C VAL A 124 9.01 -22.74 -10.99
N SER A 125 9.86 -23.65 -11.46
CA SER A 125 10.95 -23.39 -12.41
C SER A 125 10.54 -23.43 -13.89
N SER A 126 9.25 -23.57 -14.20
CA SER A 126 8.74 -23.51 -15.58
C SER A 126 9.11 -22.18 -16.24
N GLU A 127 9.44 -22.21 -17.54
CA GLU A 127 9.73 -21.00 -18.33
C GLU A 127 8.55 -20.03 -18.43
N ARG A 128 7.34 -20.49 -18.12
CA ARG A 128 6.09 -19.72 -18.12
C ARG A 128 5.71 -19.16 -16.74
N VAL A 129 6.51 -19.47 -15.72
CA VAL A 129 6.37 -18.93 -14.37
C VAL A 129 7.42 -17.84 -14.16
N PHE A 130 6.97 -16.64 -13.87
CA PHE A 130 7.79 -15.44 -13.78
C PHE A 130 7.77 -14.86 -12.37
N THR A 131 8.83 -14.14 -12.06
CA THR A 131 8.90 -13.16 -10.98
C THR A 131 9.24 -11.80 -11.56
N LEU A 132 8.97 -10.71 -10.84
CA LEU A 132 9.30 -9.36 -11.29
C LEU A 132 10.02 -8.60 -10.18
N ARG A 133 11.30 -8.31 -10.40
CA ARG A 133 12.12 -7.53 -9.47
C ARG A 133 13.22 -6.72 -10.14
N THR A 134 13.79 -7.20 -11.23
CA THR A 134 14.93 -6.60 -11.92
C THR A 134 14.56 -6.19 -13.35
N VAL A 135 15.45 -5.43 -13.99
CA VAL A 135 15.30 -5.09 -15.41
C VAL A 135 15.34 -6.36 -16.26
N GLU A 136 16.20 -7.31 -15.91
CA GLU A 136 16.29 -8.61 -16.61
C GLU A 136 14.97 -9.39 -16.55
N ASP A 137 14.32 -9.43 -15.38
CA ASP A 137 12.98 -10.05 -15.23
C ASP A 137 11.98 -9.38 -16.17
N THR A 138 11.98 -8.05 -16.16
CA THR A 138 11.09 -7.22 -16.99
C THR A 138 11.27 -7.49 -18.47
N LEU A 139 12.52 -7.51 -18.95
CA LEU A 139 12.84 -7.79 -20.34
C LEU A 139 12.47 -9.23 -20.74
N ARG A 140 12.59 -10.18 -19.81
CA ARG A 140 12.15 -11.55 -20.01
C ARG A 140 10.63 -11.63 -20.17
N ILE A 141 9.88 -10.98 -19.28
CA ILE A 141 8.41 -10.92 -19.33
C ILE A 141 7.96 -10.21 -20.61
N ARG A 142 8.54 -9.05 -20.91
CA ARG A 142 8.19 -8.26 -22.10
C ARG A 142 8.38 -9.07 -23.38
N ARG A 143 9.56 -9.71 -23.55
CA ARG A 143 9.82 -10.60 -24.69
C ARG A 143 8.83 -11.76 -24.79
N PHE A 144 8.43 -12.35 -23.65
CA PHE A 144 7.44 -13.41 -23.64
C PHE A 144 6.08 -12.90 -24.09
N VAL A 145 5.62 -11.75 -23.55
CA VAL A 145 4.32 -11.16 -23.90
C VAL A 145 4.27 -10.79 -25.39
N GLU A 146 5.31 -10.16 -25.92
CA GLU A 146 5.38 -9.76 -27.33
C GLU A 146 5.48 -10.95 -28.30
N GLY A 147 6.28 -11.94 -27.92
CA GLY A 147 6.55 -13.11 -28.77
C GLY A 147 5.45 -14.17 -28.74
N GLN A 148 4.95 -14.50 -27.55
CA GLN A 148 3.95 -15.55 -27.35
C GLN A 148 2.51 -15.03 -27.40
N LYS A 149 2.30 -13.71 -27.18
CA LYS A 149 0.99 -13.05 -27.16
C LYS A 149 -0.03 -13.81 -26.28
N PRO A 150 0.28 -13.98 -24.98
CA PRO A 150 -0.56 -14.73 -24.06
C PRO A 150 -1.97 -14.16 -24.03
N LYS A 151 -2.98 -15.03 -23.96
CA LYS A 151 -4.40 -14.65 -23.82
C LYS A 151 -4.84 -14.63 -22.38
N THR A 152 -4.18 -15.43 -21.54
CA THR A 152 -4.54 -15.64 -20.14
C THR A 152 -3.31 -15.58 -19.25
N ALA A 153 -3.49 -14.98 -18.07
CA ALA A 153 -2.44 -14.91 -17.04
C ALA A 153 -3.02 -15.18 -15.65
N VAL A 154 -2.29 -15.94 -14.85
CA VAL A 154 -2.55 -16.07 -13.41
C VAL A 154 -1.48 -15.29 -12.64
N LEU A 155 -1.91 -14.40 -11.75
CA LEU A 155 -1.05 -13.65 -10.86
C LEU A 155 -1.24 -14.16 -9.43
N ALA A 156 -0.21 -14.80 -8.88
CA ALA A 156 -0.21 -15.23 -7.49
C ALA A 156 0.27 -14.08 -6.60
N GLY A 157 -0.67 -13.45 -5.89
CA GLY A 157 -0.43 -12.32 -5.00
C GLY A 157 -1.08 -11.01 -5.45
N GLY A 158 -1.85 -10.41 -4.56
CA GLY A 158 -2.61 -9.16 -4.74
C GLY A 158 -2.02 -7.98 -3.97
N GLY A 159 -0.68 -7.88 -3.90
CA GLY A 159 0.06 -6.71 -3.44
C GLY A 159 0.31 -5.70 -4.58
N PHE A 160 1.12 -4.66 -4.32
CA PHE A 160 1.40 -3.60 -5.30
C PHE A 160 1.84 -4.14 -6.66
N ILE A 161 2.89 -4.97 -6.70
CA ILE A 161 3.43 -5.53 -7.97
C ILE A 161 2.37 -6.35 -8.71
N GLY A 162 1.62 -7.20 -7.97
CA GLY A 162 0.57 -8.02 -8.57
C GLY A 162 -0.55 -7.19 -9.18
N LEU A 163 -0.96 -6.13 -8.52
CA LEU A 163 -2.03 -5.24 -8.99
C LEU A 163 -1.60 -4.38 -10.18
N GLU A 164 -0.40 -3.80 -10.14
CA GLU A 164 0.17 -3.05 -11.27
C GLU A 164 0.35 -3.94 -12.50
N MET A 165 0.84 -5.16 -12.32
CA MET A 165 0.94 -6.12 -13.43
C MET A 165 -0.42 -6.57 -13.94
N ALA A 166 -1.41 -6.73 -13.06
CA ALA A 166 -2.77 -7.07 -13.48
C ALA A 166 -3.40 -5.98 -14.36
N GLU A 167 -3.27 -4.72 -13.95
CA GLU A 167 -3.69 -3.56 -14.75
C GLU A 167 -3.01 -3.58 -16.13
N ASN A 168 -1.67 -3.63 -16.13
CA ASN A 168 -0.89 -3.52 -17.36
C ASN A 168 -1.16 -4.69 -18.33
N LEU A 169 -1.29 -5.91 -17.85
CA LEU A 169 -1.63 -7.07 -18.69
C LEU A 169 -3.08 -6.99 -19.20
N ALA A 170 -4.02 -6.58 -18.36
CA ALA A 170 -5.43 -6.42 -18.77
C ALA A 170 -5.59 -5.34 -19.84
N GLU A 171 -4.89 -4.21 -19.73
CA GLU A 171 -4.88 -3.15 -20.76
C GLU A 171 -4.27 -3.62 -22.08
N MET A 172 -3.38 -4.62 -22.05
CA MET A 172 -2.88 -5.30 -23.26
C MET A 172 -3.85 -6.35 -23.83
N GLY A 173 -5.02 -6.55 -23.21
CA GLY A 173 -6.04 -7.51 -23.64
C GLY A 173 -5.82 -8.94 -23.14
N VAL A 174 -4.97 -9.14 -22.13
CA VAL A 174 -4.79 -10.43 -21.47
C VAL A 174 -5.89 -10.61 -20.41
N SER A 175 -6.56 -11.76 -20.41
CA SER A 175 -7.51 -12.14 -19.35
C SER A 175 -6.76 -12.52 -18.10
N VAL A 176 -6.91 -11.72 -17.04
CA VAL A 176 -6.12 -11.85 -15.80
C VAL A 176 -6.96 -12.45 -14.67
N THR A 177 -6.37 -13.42 -13.97
CA THR A 177 -6.90 -13.95 -12.69
C THR A 177 -5.88 -13.71 -11.59
N ILE A 178 -6.27 -13.04 -10.51
CA ILE A 178 -5.45 -12.89 -9.31
C ILE A 178 -5.84 -13.97 -8.31
N VAL A 179 -4.87 -14.75 -7.85
CA VAL A 179 -5.01 -15.71 -6.74
C VAL A 179 -4.34 -15.11 -5.51
N GLN A 180 -5.10 -14.96 -4.42
CA GLN A 180 -4.61 -14.31 -3.22
C GLN A 180 -5.01 -15.11 -1.97
N ARG A 181 -4.01 -15.53 -1.16
CA ARG A 181 -4.25 -16.29 0.07
C ARG A 181 -5.09 -15.55 1.12
N PRO A 182 -4.84 -14.29 1.46
CA PRO A 182 -5.80 -13.48 2.22
C PRO A 182 -7.11 -13.25 1.44
N LYS A 183 -8.20 -13.02 2.19
CA LYS A 183 -9.50 -12.66 1.61
C LYS A 183 -9.59 -11.21 1.12
N GLN A 184 -8.46 -10.53 0.93
CA GLN A 184 -8.40 -9.17 0.41
C GLN A 184 -7.12 -8.91 -0.39
N LEU A 185 -7.20 -7.98 -1.33
CA LEU A 185 -6.07 -7.36 -2.00
C LEU A 185 -5.51 -6.22 -1.13
N LEU A 186 -4.28 -5.79 -1.42
CA LEU A 186 -3.67 -4.57 -0.88
C LEU A 186 -3.73 -4.49 0.66
N ALA A 187 -2.98 -5.36 1.33
CA ALA A 187 -2.94 -5.52 2.78
C ALA A 187 -2.78 -4.23 3.64
N PRO A 188 -2.21 -3.11 3.16
CA PRO A 188 -2.21 -1.85 3.89
C PRO A 188 -3.60 -1.22 4.11
N LEU A 189 -4.59 -1.57 3.29
CA LEU A 189 -5.99 -1.17 3.50
C LEU A 189 -6.68 -2.10 4.50
N ASP A 190 -7.74 -1.61 5.14
CA ASP A 190 -8.71 -2.46 5.82
C ASP A 190 -9.61 -3.17 4.81
N ALA A 191 -10.23 -4.28 5.19
CA ALA A 191 -11.03 -5.10 4.28
C ALA A 191 -12.22 -4.34 3.66
N ASP A 192 -12.83 -3.44 4.42
CA ASP A 192 -13.91 -2.58 3.95
C ASP A 192 -13.43 -1.58 2.88
N MET A 193 -12.26 -0.97 3.06
CA MET A 193 -11.65 -0.09 2.07
C MET A 193 -11.14 -0.86 0.84
N ALA A 194 -10.60 -2.06 1.03
CA ALA A 194 -10.17 -2.93 -0.06
C ALA A 194 -11.33 -3.35 -0.98
N SER A 195 -12.58 -3.34 -0.50
CA SER A 195 -13.78 -3.65 -1.30
C SER A 195 -13.91 -2.76 -2.54
N PHE A 196 -13.51 -1.51 -2.46
CA PHE A 196 -13.51 -0.59 -3.60
C PHE A 196 -12.45 -0.98 -4.66
N VAL A 197 -11.28 -1.44 -4.21
CA VAL A 197 -10.23 -1.97 -5.09
C VAL A 197 -10.70 -3.24 -5.78
N HIS A 198 -11.33 -4.15 -5.03
CA HIS A 198 -11.88 -5.38 -5.61
C HIS A 198 -12.95 -5.09 -6.67
N ALA A 199 -13.86 -4.16 -6.39
CA ALA A 199 -14.90 -3.76 -7.32
C ALA A 199 -14.30 -3.17 -8.62
N GLU A 200 -13.27 -2.33 -8.51
CA GLU A 200 -12.58 -1.75 -9.66
C GLU A 200 -11.89 -2.81 -10.51
N MET A 201 -11.17 -3.74 -9.89
CA MET A 201 -10.51 -4.83 -10.60
C MET A 201 -11.52 -5.69 -11.38
N ARG A 202 -12.65 -6.08 -10.73
CA ARG A 202 -13.72 -6.85 -11.40
C ARG A 202 -14.39 -6.06 -12.52
N ARG A 203 -14.59 -4.75 -12.34
CA ARG A 203 -15.15 -3.86 -13.35
C ARG A 203 -14.32 -3.86 -14.64
N HIS A 204 -13.02 -4.03 -14.52
CA HIS A 204 -12.08 -4.14 -15.64
C HIS A 204 -11.81 -5.58 -16.08
N GLY A 205 -12.64 -6.53 -15.68
CA GLY A 205 -12.58 -7.92 -16.15
C GLY A 205 -11.51 -8.78 -15.46
N VAL A 206 -10.86 -8.29 -14.43
CA VAL A 206 -9.90 -9.09 -13.65
C VAL A 206 -10.66 -10.02 -12.71
N ALA A 207 -10.44 -11.33 -12.86
CA ALA A 207 -11.01 -12.33 -11.96
C ALA A 207 -10.24 -12.37 -10.63
N LEU A 208 -10.97 -12.44 -9.51
CA LEU A 208 -10.38 -12.50 -8.17
C LEU A 208 -10.72 -13.81 -7.48
N ARG A 209 -9.69 -14.57 -7.11
CA ARG A 209 -9.72 -15.80 -6.32
C ARG A 209 -9.09 -15.49 -4.95
N LEU A 210 -9.91 -14.95 -4.04
CA LEU A 210 -9.49 -14.51 -2.72
C LEU A 210 -9.72 -15.61 -1.68
N GLY A 211 -8.81 -15.74 -0.72
CA GLY A 211 -8.84 -16.83 0.26
C GLY A 211 -8.27 -18.15 -0.28
N GLU A 212 -7.65 -18.14 -1.47
CA GLU A 212 -7.13 -19.33 -2.13
C GLU A 212 -5.61 -19.37 -2.14
N THR A 213 -5.05 -20.56 -1.96
CA THR A 213 -3.60 -20.80 -1.91
C THR A 213 -3.14 -21.58 -3.14
N VAL A 214 -2.08 -21.08 -3.76
CA VAL A 214 -1.39 -21.84 -4.84
C VAL A 214 -0.60 -22.98 -4.23
N ALA A 215 -0.87 -24.22 -4.68
CA ALA A 215 -0.23 -25.46 -4.24
C ALA A 215 0.92 -25.90 -5.16
N GLY A 216 0.95 -25.42 -6.40
CA GLY A 216 1.99 -25.80 -7.36
C GLY A 216 1.67 -25.40 -8.78
N PHE A 217 2.56 -25.80 -9.70
CA PHE A 217 2.39 -25.57 -11.13
C PHE A 217 2.68 -26.85 -11.89
N ARG A 218 2.00 -27.04 -13.02
CA ARG A 218 2.25 -28.14 -13.93
C ARG A 218 2.21 -27.65 -15.37
N GLN A 219 3.26 -27.94 -16.11
CA GLN A 219 3.29 -27.65 -17.54
C GLN A 219 2.23 -28.49 -18.25
N ASP A 220 1.48 -27.89 -19.17
CA ASP A 220 0.45 -28.53 -19.97
C ASP A 220 0.53 -28.00 -21.42
N GLY A 221 1.37 -28.66 -22.23
CA GLY A 221 1.69 -28.18 -23.57
C GLY A 221 2.26 -26.77 -23.54
N ASP A 222 1.61 -25.84 -24.24
CA ASP A 222 1.94 -24.42 -24.30
C ASP A 222 1.25 -23.59 -23.23
N SER A 223 0.73 -24.21 -22.17
CA SER A 223 0.10 -23.55 -21.03
C SER A 223 0.65 -24.03 -19.68
N VAL A 224 0.23 -23.41 -18.60
CA VAL A 224 0.52 -23.80 -17.22
C VAL A 224 -0.78 -24.00 -16.45
N LEU A 225 -0.89 -25.11 -15.77
CA LEU A 225 -1.88 -25.37 -14.75
C LEU A 225 -1.38 -24.83 -13.43
N THR A 226 -2.05 -23.83 -12.87
CA THR A 226 -1.87 -23.39 -11.49
C THR A 226 -2.75 -24.24 -10.60
N LEU A 227 -2.14 -25.08 -9.77
CA LEU A 227 -2.81 -25.93 -8.81
C LEU A 227 -3.19 -25.12 -7.57
N LEU A 228 -4.41 -25.25 -7.11
CA LEU A 228 -4.93 -24.64 -5.91
C LEU A 228 -5.16 -25.69 -4.82
N GLU A 229 -5.12 -25.31 -3.53
CA GLU A 229 -5.27 -26.27 -2.43
C GLU A 229 -6.67 -26.86 -2.35
N GLU A 230 -7.72 -26.04 -2.55
CA GLU A 230 -9.12 -26.42 -2.30
C GLU A 230 -10.04 -26.28 -3.53
N SER A 231 -9.50 -25.83 -4.66
CA SER A 231 -10.29 -25.50 -5.86
C SER A 231 -9.71 -26.15 -7.11
N GLU A 232 -10.51 -26.17 -8.18
CA GLU A 232 -10.06 -26.65 -9.50
C GLU A 232 -8.86 -25.85 -10.01
N PRO A 233 -7.91 -26.52 -10.66
CA PRO A 233 -6.75 -25.86 -11.25
C PRO A 233 -7.12 -24.78 -12.29
N LEU A 234 -6.30 -23.74 -12.39
CA LEU A 234 -6.45 -22.66 -13.36
C LEU A 234 -5.49 -22.87 -14.52
N HIS A 235 -6.03 -22.90 -15.74
CA HIS A 235 -5.24 -22.88 -16.98
C HIS A 235 -4.84 -21.46 -17.33
N SER A 236 -3.57 -21.25 -17.69
CA SER A 236 -3.10 -19.95 -18.21
C SER A 236 -1.89 -20.10 -19.11
N ASP A 237 -1.66 -19.11 -19.97
CA ASP A 237 -0.48 -19.06 -20.83
C ASP A 237 0.77 -18.65 -20.08
N MET A 238 0.60 -17.89 -18.99
CA MET A 238 1.69 -17.46 -18.11
C MET A 238 1.23 -17.32 -16.65
N VAL A 239 2.20 -17.38 -15.76
CA VAL A 239 1.99 -17.11 -14.32
C VAL A 239 3.02 -16.08 -13.84
N LEU A 240 2.59 -15.15 -13.01
CA LEU A 240 3.46 -14.22 -12.29
C LEU A 240 3.35 -14.48 -10.77
N LEU A 241 4.49 -14.74 -10.12
CA LEU A 241 4.60 -14.84 -8.67
C LEU A 241 4.88 -13.47 -8.08
N ALA A 242 3.89 -12.89 -7.40
CA ALA A 242 3.94 -11.60 -6.72
C ALA A 242 3.51 -11.70 -5.25
N ILE A 243 3.85 -12.84 -4.59
CA ILE A 243 3.43 -13.18 -3.22
C ILE A 243 4.21 -12.46 -2.12
N GLY A 244 5.05 -11.52 -2.48
CA GLY A 244 5.88 -10.70 -1.59
C GLY A 244 7.36 -10.84 -1.85
N VAL A 245 8.14 -10.19 -0.99
CA VAL A 245 9.61 -10.16 -1.07
C VAL A 245 10.24 -10.62 0.25
N THR A 246 11.43 -11.17 0.17
CA THR A 246 12.23 -11.59 1.31
C THR A 246 13.53 -10.78 1.31
N PRO A 247 13.95 -10.16 2.44
CA PRO A 247 15.23 -9.48 2.56
C PRO A 247 16.39 -10.35 2.08
N ASP A 248 17.27 -9.80 1.22
CA ASP A 248 18.42 -10.54 0.71
C ASP A 248 19.63 -10.34 1.64
N THR A 249 19.70 -11.16 2.67
CA THR A 249 20.60 -10.96 3.83
C THR A 249 21.62 -12.07 4.04
N HIS A 250 21.82 -12.96 3.07
CA HIS A 250 22.79 -14.07 3.20
C HIS A 250 24.22 -13.54 3.48
N LEU A 251 24.68 -12.50 2.77
CA LEU A 251 25.99 -11.91 3.01
C LEU A 251 26.15 -11.39 4.45
N ALA A 252 25.12 -10.71 4.95
CA ALA A 252 25.13 -10.19 6.31
C ALA A 252 25.14 -11.31 7.35
N LYS A 253 24.35 -12.36 7.12
CA LYS A 253 24.30 -13.55 7.98
C LYS A 253 25.63 -14.27 8.03
N ASP A 254 26.22 -14.53 6.87
CA ASP A 254 27.48 -15.29 6.75
C ASP A 254 28.68 -14.51 7.33
N ALA A 255 28.61 -13.16 7.29
CA ALA A 255 29.56 -12.25 7.95
C ALA A 255 29.31 -12.03 9.46
N GLY A 256 28.33 -12.74 10.07
CA GLY A 256 28.04 -12.65 11.49
C GLY A 256 27.32 -11.37 11.95
N LEU A 257 26.72 -10.62 11.03
CA LEU A 257 25.92 -9.46 11.38
C LEU A 257 24.62 -9.89 12.07
N ARG A 258 24.18 -9.12 13.07
CA ARG A 258 22.91 -9.40 13.75
C ARG A 258 21.74 -9.20 12.81
N LEU A 259 20.90 -10.23 12.73
CA LEU A 259 19.63 -10.18 12.00
C LEU A 259 18.47 -9.88 12.96
N GLY A 260 17.46 -9.21 12.45
CA GLY A 260 16.22 -8.84 13.12
C GLY A 260 15.00 -9.60 12.62
N ILE A 261 13.87 -8.93 12.63
CA ILE A 261 12.59 -9.54 12.25
C ILE A 261 12.63 -10.12 10.82
N ARG A 262 12.05 -11.31 10.63
CA ARG A 262 11.97 -12.00 9.33
C ARG A 262 13.31 -12.12 8.60
N GLY A 263 14.44 -12.14 9.35
CA GLY A 263 15.77 -12.29 8.78
C GLY A 263 16.36 -11.02 8.15
N SER A 264 15.80 -9.86 8.39
CA SER A 264 16.34 -8.56 7.98
C SER A 264 17.62 -8.20 8.72
N ILE A 265 18.42 -7.29 8.18
CA ILE A 265 19.61 -6.79 8.87
C ILE A 265 19.17 -5.82 9.98
N ALA A 266 19.58 -6.08 11.22
CA ALA A 266 19.34 -5.18 12.33
C ALA A 266 20.26 -3.95 12.23
N VAL A 267 19.66 -2.75 12.21
CA VAL A 267 20.37 -1.48 12.19
C VAL A 267 19.86 -0.55 13.29
N ASN A 268 20.72 0.39 13.71
CA ASN A 268 20.31 1.48 14.58
C ASN A 268 19.76 2.68 13.77
N GLU A 269 19.40 3.77 14.44
CA GLU A 269 18.90 4.99 13.79
C GLU A 269 19.92 5.66 12.86
N ARG A 270 21.21 5.34 13.00
CA ARG A 270 22.30 5.85 12.16
C ARG A 270 22.57 4.96 10.94
N MET A 271 21.76 3.90 10.74
CA MET A 271 21.95 2.86 9.73
C MET A 271 23.21 2.01 9.94
N GLU A 272 23.79 2.02 11.15
CA GLU A 272 24.93 1.18 11.52
C GLU A 272 24.43 -0.22 11.87
N THR A 273 25.14 -1.25 11.42
CA THR A 273 24.91 -2.65 11.78
C THR A 273 25.52 -2.99 13.14
N SER A 274 25.47 -4.27 13.53
CA SER A 274 26.13 -4.75 14.75
C SER A 274 27.66 -4.80 14.66
N VAL A 275 28.22 -4.60 13.47
CA VAL A 275 29.67 -4.61 13.20
C VAL A 275 30.13 -3.21 12.85
N PRO A 276 31.18 -2.69 13.50
CA PRO A 276 31.73 -1.37 13.20
C PRO A 276 32.10 -1.20 11.72
N ASP A 277 31.92 0.00 11.20
CA ASP A 277 32.23 0.39 9.83
C ASP A 277 31.38 -0.29 8.74
N ILE A 278 30.36 -1.09 9.14
CA ILE A 278 29.39 -1.69 8.22
C ILE A 278 28.01 -1.08 8.46
N TYR A 279 27.43 -0.54 7.41
CA TYR A 279 26.10 0.08 7.35
C TYR A 279 25.18 -0.77 6.49
N ALA A 280 23.86 -0.65 6.69
CA ALA A 280 22.89 -1.32 5.81
C ALA A 280 21.64 -0.45 5.61
N VAL A 281 21.04 -0.51 4.41
CA VAL A 281 19.90 0.32 4.00
C VAL A 281 18.97 -0.41 3.03
N GLY A 282 17.76 0.12 2.86
CA GLY A 282 16.78 -0.34 1.88
C GLY A 282 15.95 -1.54 2.37
N ASP A 283 15.42 -2.32 1.43
CA ASP A 283 14.48 -3.40 1.72
C ASP A 283 15.08 -4.57 2.54
N ALA A 284 16.39 -4.58 2.71
CA ALA A 284 17.09 -5.60 3.49
C ALA A 284 17.08 -5.32 4.99
N VAL A 285 16.74 -4.12 5.45
CA VAL A 285 16.87 -3.71 6.86
C VAL A 285 15.53 -3.66 7.58
N GLU A 286 15.56 -3.92 8.90
CA GLU A 286 14.43 -3.58 9.77
C GLU A 286 14.42 -2.09 10.10
N VAL A 287 13.23 -1.54 10.26
CA VAL A 287 13.04 -0.16 10.67
C VAL A 287 12.09 -0.08 11.87
N THR A 288 12.05 1.06 12.55
CA THR A 288 11.00 1.36 13.52
C THR A 288 9.78 1.90 12.79
N HIS A 289 8.61 1.30 13.01
CA HIS A 289 7.35 1.86 12.53
C HIS A 289 7.02 3.13 13.34
N PHE A 290 6.83 4.25 12.64
CA PHE A 290 6.74 5.57 13.29
C PHE A 290 5.56 5.70 14.26
N VAL A 291 4.42 5.08 13.95
CA VAL A 291 3.20 5.18 14.77
C VAL A 291 3.26 4.23 15.96
N THR A 292 3.62 2.96 15.74
CA THR A 292 3.57 1.92 16.80
C THR A 292 4.84 1.81 17.62
N GLY A 293 5.96 2.37 17.13
CA GLY A 293 7.27 2.17 17.76
C GLY A 293 7.86 0.76 17.59
N GLN A 294 7.12 -0.17 16.99
CA GLN A 294 7.55 -1.55 16.80
C GLN A 294 8.48 -1.71 15.59
N LYS A 295 9.25 -2.79 15.59
CA LYS A 295 10.07 -3.15 14.42
C LYS A 295 9.19 -3.59 13.24
N ALA A 296 9.54 -3.11 12.04
CA ALA A 296 8.80 -3.37 10.83
C ALA A 296 9.72 -3.57 9.62
N LEU A 297 9.22 -4.23 8.58
CA LEU A 297 9.79 -4.22 7.23
C LEU A 297 8.92 -3.33 6.36
N ILE A 298 9.50 -2.28 5.81
CA ILE A 298 8.82 -1.29 4.95
C ILE A 298 9.63 -1.15 3.67
N SER A 299 9.33 -2.02 2.71
CA SER A 299 10.03 -2.12 1.42
C SER A 299 9.46 -1.07 0.44
N LEU A 300 9.83 0.19 0.64
CA LEU A 300 9.41 1.34 -0.17
C LEU A 300 10.62 2.19 -0.56
N ALA A 301 10.59 2.76 -1.76
CA ALA A 301 11.67 3.56 -2.32
C ALA A 301 11.97 4.83 -1.51
N GLY A 302 10.95 5.51 -0.98
CA GLY A 302 11.11 6.70 -0.16
C GLY A 302 11.97 6.47 1.10
N PRO A 303 11.63 5.51 1.97
CA PRO A 303 12.48 5.11 3.08
C PRO A 303 13.89 4.69 2.66
N ALA A 304 14.05 3.87 1.61
CA ALA A 304 15.35 3.41 1.13
C ALA A 304 16.27 4.58 0.73
N ASN A 305 15.75 5.58 0.01
CA ASN A 305 16.49 6.77 -0.37
C ASN A 305 16.91 7.62 0.84
N LYS A 306 15.99 7.81 1.81
CA LYS A 306 16.30 8.53 3.07
C LYS A 306 17.37 7.82 3.89
N GLN A 307 17.28 6.50 3.99
CA GLN A 307 18.27 5.66 4.68
C GLN A 307 19.63 5.75 4.02
N GLY A 308 19.69 5.68 2.66
CA GLY A 308 20.92 5.85 1.90
C GLY A 308 21.60 7.19 2.18
N ARG A 309 20.81 8.28 2.20
CA ARG A 309 21.30 9.61 2.58
C ARG A 309 21.85 9.65 4.00
N ILE A 310 21.13 9.09 4.98
CA ILE A 310 21.53 9.07 6.40
C ILE A 310 22.79 8.23 6.61
N ALA A 311 22.88 7.05 5.98
CA ALA A 311 24.07 6.22 6.01
C ALA A 311 25.28 6.96 5.46
N ALA A 312 25.12 7.65 4.33
CA ALA A 312 26.19 8.45 3.71
C ALA A 312 26.67 9.58 4.63
N ASP A 313 25.74 10.32 5.26
CA ASP A 313 26.09 11.36 6.23
C ASP A 313 26.94 10.79 7.37
N ASN A 314 26.54 9.62 7.91
CA ASN A 314 27.24 8.97 9.04
C ASN A 314 28.57 8.31 8.61
N ILE A 315 28.66 7.74 7.42
CA ILE A 315 29.90 7.25 6.84
C ILE A 315 30.94 8.38 6.74
N CYS A 316 30.52 9.59 6.43
CA CYS A 316 31.36 10.79 6.33
C CYS A 316 31.53 11.53 7.68
N GLY A 317 31.23 10.89 8.83
CA GLY A 317 31.44 11.46 10.17
C GLY A 317 30.30 12.32 10.70
N GLY A 318 29.15 12.36 10.03
CA GLY A 318 27.96 13.07 10.48
C GLY A 318 27.20 12.36 11.61
N SER A 319 26.04 12.91 12.01
CA SER A 319 25.19 12.39 13.10
C SER A 319 23.71 12.32 12.73
N SER A 320 23.42 12.08 11.45
CA SER A 320 22.04 11.98 10.93
C SER A 320 21.33 10.74 11.46
N ARG A 321 19.99 10.85 11.68
CA ARG A 321 19.18 9.77 12.22
C ARG A 321 17.96 9.49 11.37
N PHE A 322 17.66 8.22 11.18
CA PHE A 322 16.41 7.73 10.60
C PHE A 322 15.39 7.45 11.69
N THR A 323 14.40 8.31 11.81
CA THR A 323 13.41 8.26 12.90
C THR A 323 12.19 7.37 12.54
N GLY A 324 12.40 6.35 11.72
CA GLY A 324 11.39 5.38 11.33
C GLY A 324 10.56 5.79 10.11
N SER A 325 9.68 4.89 9.70
CA SER A 325 8.75 5.06 8.58
C SER A 325 7.33 4.72 9.01
N GLN A 326 6.35 5.37 8.41
CA GLN A 326 4.92 5.11 8.63
C GLN A 326 4.27 4.36 7.47
N GLY A 327 5.02 4.01 6.41
CA GLY A 327 4.55 3.18 5.32
C GLY A 327 3.59 3.88 4.36
N SER A 328 3.75 5.20 4.13
CA SER A 328 2.90 5.92 3.17
C SER A 328 3.06 5.35 1.77
N SER A 329 1.94 5.02 1.13
CA SER A 329 1.90 4.38 -0.19
C SER A 329 0.71 4.88 -1.00
N VAL A 330 0.89 4.89 -2.31
CA VAL A 330 -0.15 5.20 -3.30
C VAL A 330 -0.02 4.25 -4.48
N LEU A 331 -1.16 3.87 -5.05
CA LEU A 331 -1.26 2.96 -6.18
C LEU A 331 -2.36 3.46 -7.13
N LYS A 332 -2.05 3.49 -8.42
CA LYS A 332 -3.03 3.70 -9.50
C LYS A 332 -3.53 2.33 -9.98
N LEU A 333 -4.83 2.17 -10.15
CA LEU A 333 -5.47 0.99 -10.71
C LEU A 333 -6.57 1.44 -11.68
N PHE A 334 -6.30 1.37 -12.98
CA PHE A 334 -7.19 1.86 -14.02
C PHE A 334 -7.59 3.33 -13.77
N GLY A 335 -8.87 3.57 -13.47
CA GLY A 335 -9.39 4.90 -13.13
C GLY A 335 -9.43 5.22 -11.64
N LEU A 336 -8.89 4.34 -10.80
CA LEU A 336 -8.91 4.44 -9.35
C LEU A 336 -7.52 4.71 -8.79
N THR A 337 -7.43 5.50 -7.74
CA THR A 337 -6.24 5.67 -6.91
C THR A 337 -6.55 5.13 -5.51
N ALA A 338 -5.68 4.28 -4.98
CA ALA A 338 -5.75 3.77 -3.61
C ALA A 338 -4.49 4.19 -2.85
N ALA A 339 -4.66 4.77 -1.67
CA ALA A 339 -3.54 5.24 -0.86
C ALA A 339 -3.74 4.94 0.63
N SER A 340 -2.63 4.78 1.33
CA SER A 340 -2.63 4.57 2.79
C SER A 340 -1.41 5.19 3.44
N THR A 341 -1.54 5.55 4.72
CA THR A 341 -0.44 6.02 5.57
C THR A 341 -0.70 5.67 7.02
N GLY A 342 0.35 5.46 7.81
CA GLY A 342 0.22 5.05 9.21
C GLY A 342 -0.21 3.59 9.36
N ILE A 343 -1.14 3.33 10.27
CA ILE A 343 -1.65 1.98 10.56
C ILE A 343 -3.12 1.85 10.18
N ASN A 344 -3.53 0.63 9.83
CA ASN A 344 -4.91 0.24 9.64
C ASN A 344 -5.50 -0.34 10.96
N GLU A 345 -6.79 -0.66 10.98
CA GLU A 345 -7.49 -1.20 12.15
C GLU A 345 -6.83 -2.47 12.68
N LYS A 346 -6.48 -3.40 11.78
CA LYS A 346 -5.81 -4.65 12.15
C LYS A 346 -4.48 -4.41 12.86
N ALA A 347 -3.69 -3.45 12.38
CA ALA A 347 -2.41 -3.10 12.98
C ALA A 347 -2.61 -2.40 14.34
N ALA A 348 -3.62 -1.53 14.47
CA ALA A 348 -3.98 -0.91 15.75
C ALA A 348 -4.40 -1.97 16.79
N GLN A 349 -5.27 -2.90 16.41
CA GLN A 349 -5.68 -4.03 17.26
C GLN A 349 -4.49 -4.90 17.68
N THR A 350 -3.61 -5.24 16.73
CA THR A 350 -2.40 -6.05 17.01
C THR A 350 -1.44 -5.33 17.97
N ALA A 351 -1.37 -4.01 17.86
CA ALA A 351 -0.53 -3.18 18.74
C ALA A 351 -1.19 -2.87 20.10
N GLY A 352 -2.46 -3.27 20.32
CA GLY A 352 -3.22 -2.97 21.53
C GLY A 352 -3.56 -1.50 21.70
N ILE A 353 -3.66 -0.74 20.59
CA ILE A 353 -3.99 0.69 20.61
C ILE A 353 -5.53 0.84 20.55
N ALA A 354 -6.10 1.51 21.55
CA ALA A 354 -7.51 1.88 21.54
C ALA A 354 -7.74 3.00 20.53
N TYR A 355 -8.50 2.72 19.48
CA TYR A 355 -8.74 3.66 18.39
C TYR A 355 -10.23 3.88 18.12
N ASP A 356 -10.52 4.96 17.40
CA ASP A 356 -11.79 5.17 16.71
C ASP A 356 -11.50 5.63 15.27
N LYS A 357 -12.56 5.75 14.47
CA LYS A 357 -12.43 6.03 13.03
C LYS A 357 -13.60 6.86 12.52
N VAL A 358 -13.37 7.58 11.44
CA VAL A 358 -14.42 8.19 10.63
C VAL A 358 -14.32 7.70 9.20
N VAL A 359 -15.48 7.58 8.53
CA VAL A 359 -15.60 7.23 7.12
C VAL A 359 -16.40 8.31 6.41
N LEU A 360 -15.80 8.94 5.41
CA LEU A 360 -16.34 10.09 4.68
C LEU A 360 -16.33 9.83 3.17
N PHE A 361 -17.25 10.50 2.44
CA PHE A 361 -17.33 10.50 0.98
C PHE A 361 -17.21 11.92 0.41
N PRO A 362 -16.11 12.62 0.63
CA PRO A 362 -15.94 13.95 0.08
C PRO A 362 -15.73 13.93 -1.43
N ALA A 363 -16.05 15.04 -2.11
CA ALA A 363 -15.67 15.26 -3.49
C ALA A 363 -14.18 15.61 -3.60
N SER A 364 -13.54 15.25 -4.71
CA SER A 364 -12.15 15.59 -5.02
C SER A 364 -11.92 17.10 -5.10
N HIS A 365 -12.91 17.84 -5.60
CA HIS A 365 -12.93 19.30 -5.71
C HIS A 365 -14.37 19.83 -5.69
N ALA A 366 -14.56 21.13 -5.85
CA ALA A 366 -15.88 21.77 -5.84
C ALA A 366 -16.82 21.16 -6.89
N THR A 367 -17.99 20.69 -6.45
CA THR A 367 -18.92 19.92 -7.30
C THR A 367 -19.56 20.72 -8.43
N TYR A 368 -19.55 22.04 -8.33
CA TYR A 368 -19.98 22.94 -9.41
C TYR A 368 -18.93 23.09 -10.53
N TYR A 369 -17.70 22.67 -10.30
CA TYR A 369 -16.66 22.60 -11.32
C TYR A 369 -16.68 21.21 -11.97
N PRO A 370 -16.60 21.11 -13.31
CA PRO A 370 -16.72 19.82 -14.01
C PRO A 370 -15.66 18.81 -13.62
N GLY A 371 -16.02 17.54 -13.58
CA GLY A 371 -15.10 16.42 -13.36
C GLY A 371 -14.91 16.04 -11.88
N ALA A 372 -15.64 16.62 -10.94
CA ALA A 372 -15.58 16.22 -9.54
C ALA A 372 -15.94 14.74 -9.36
N ARG A 373 -15.12 14.01 -8.62
CA ARG A 373 -15.32 12.60 -8.28
C ARG A 373 -15.33 12.43 -6.77
N SER A 374 -16.17 11.56 -6.26
CA SER A 374 -16.13 11.20 -4.85
C SER A 374 -14.91 10.33 -4.55
N MET A 375 -14.35 10.51 -3.36
CA MET A 375 -13.40 9.60 -2.76
C MET A 375 -13.98 9.02 -1.47
N THR A 376 -13.58 7.81 -1.10
CA THR A 376 -13.85 7.23 0.19
C THR A 376 -12.62 7.45 1.06
N MET A 377 -12.78 8.13 2.18
CA MET A 377 -11.70 8.44 3.12
C MET A 377 -12.02 7.84 4.48
N LYS A 378 -11.07 7.09 5.02
CA LYS A 378 -11.12 6.53 6.37
C LYS A 378 -9.92 7.05 7.15
N VAL A 379 -10.18 7.64 8.32
CA VAL A 379 -9.13 8.18 9.20
C VAL A 379 -9.26 7.52 10.57
N LEU A 380 -8.14 7.00 11.08
CA LEU A 380 -8.03 6.37 12.39
C LEU A 380 -7.31 7.30 13.37
N TYR A 381 -7.82 7.39 14.59
CA TYR A 381 -7.22 8.17 15.66
C TYR A 381 -7.29 7.42 17.01
N GLU A 382 -6.36 7.70 17.91
CA GLU A 382 -6.30 7.13 19.25
C GLU A 382 -7.37 7.75 20.15
N LYS A 383 -8.15 6.95 20.87
CA LYS A 383 -9.32 7.44 21.64
C LYS A 383 -8.97 8.44 22.74
N GLU A 384 -7.88 8.22 23.47
CA GLU A 384 -7.54 9.09 24.62
C GLU A 384 -6.82 10.36 24.20
N SER A 385 -5.81 10.21 23.33
CA SER A 385 -4.96 11.34 22.93
C SER A 385 -5.46 12.11 21.72
N LEU A 386 -6.41 11.53 20.97
CA LEU A 386 -6.91 11.97 19.66
C LEU A 386 -5.81 12.05 18.59
N ARG A 387 -4.64 11.48 18.83
CA ARG A 387 -3.52 11.48 17.90
C ARG A 387 -3.88 10.67 16.65
N LEU A 388 -3.54 11.21 15.50
CA LEU A 388 -3.72 10.51 14.23
C LEU A 388 -2.86 9.24 14.17
N LEU A 389 -3.47 8.13 13.83
CA LEU A 389 -2.83 6.81 13.74
C LEU A 389 -2.62 6.36 12.29
N GLY A 390 -3.60 6.61 11.44
CA GLY A 390 -3.55 6.18 10.06
C GLY A 390 -4.68 6.73 9.22
N ALA A 391 -4.52 6.62 7.91
CA ALA A 391 -5.54 7.00 6.95
C ALA A 391 -5.48 6.13 5.70
N GLN A 392 -6.64 5.93 5.08
CA GLN A 392 -6.82 5.21 3.83
C GLN A 392 -7.78 6.00 2.95
N ILE A 393 -7.43 6.16 1.69
CA ILE A 393 -8.27 6.90 0.74
C ILE A 393 -8.31 6.12 -0.58
N VAL A 394 -9.51 5.97 -1.13
CA VAL A 394 -9.74 5.34 -2.43
C VAL A 394 -10.65 6.24 -3.25
N GLY A 395 -10.26 6.58 -4.48
CA GLY A 395 -11.05 7.48 -5.32
C GLY A 395 -10.42 7.72 -6.69
N GLY A 396 -11.06 8.55 -7.52
CA GLY A 396 -10.55 8.88 -8.85
C GLY A 396 -9.45 9.93 -8.84
N ASP A 397 -9.68 11.04 -8.15
CA ASP A 397 -8.82 12.22 -8.14
C ASP A 397 -8.58 12.76 -6.74
N GLY A 398 -7.43 13.42 -6.52
CA GLY A 398 -7.07 14.15 -5.30
C GLY A 398 -6.82 13.28 -4.08
N VAL A 399 -6.68 11.97 -4.27
CA VAL A 399 -6.34 10.98 -3.24
C VAL A 399 -4.90 11.19 -2.77
N ASP A 400 -3.96 11.32 -3.70
CA ASP A 400 -2.54 11.56 -3.48
C ASP A 400 -2.28 12.83 -2.65
N LYS A 401 -2.96 13.94 -2.99
CA LYS A 401 -2.88 15.19 -2.24
C LYS A 401 -3.28 14.99 -0.77
N ARG A 402 -4.42 14.33 -0.51
CA ARG A 402 -4.97 14.21 0.87
C ARG A 402 -4.22 13.20 1.71
N ILE A 403 -3.78 12.11 1.11
CA ILE A 403 -2.97 11.13 1.87
C ILE A 403 -1.63 11.75 2.30
N ASP A 404 -1.02 12.62 1.50
CA ASP A 404 0.23 13.31 1.86
C ASP A 404 0.04 14.36 2.97
N VAL A 405 -1.09 15.06 2.98
CA VAL A 405 -1.45 15.96 4.09
C VAL A 405 -1.62 15.15 5.38
N LEU A 406 -2.38 14.04 5.35
CA LEU A 406 -2.56 13.17 6.51
C LEU A 406 -1.25 12.48 6.94
N ALA A 407 -0.40 12.09 6.00
CA ALA A 407 0.93 11.56 6.29
C ALA A 407 1.82 12.60 7.00
N THR A 408 1.74 13.85 6.59
CA THR A 408 2.44 14.97 7.22
C THR A 408 1.91 15.22 8.62
N ALA A 409 0.58 15.23 8.80
CA ALA A 409 -0.08 15.40 10.09
C ALA A 409 0.32 14.27 11.09
N ILE A 410 0.30 13.00 10.65
CA ILE A 410 0.78 11.86 11.44
C ILE A 410 2.26 12.06 11.81
N ARG A 411 3.10 12.46 10.86
CA ARG A 411 4.53 12.70 11.10
C ARG A 411 4.79 13.84 12.07
N ALA A 412 3.98 14.88 12.04
CA ALA A 412 3.98 15.98 12.99
C ALA A 412 3.38 15.61 14.35
N LYS A 413 2.82 14.39 14.49
CA LYS A 413 2.11 13.91 15.68
C LYS A 413 0.89 14.75 16.05
N MET A 414 0.22 15.29 15.03
CA MET A 414 -0.99 16.07 15.22
C MET A 414 -2.12 15.19 15.79
N THR A 415 -2.99 15.83 16.54
CA THR A 415 -4.29 15.30 16.93
C THR A 415 -5.28 15.43 15.77
N ALA A 416 -6.35 14.65 15.80
CA ALA A 416 -7.42 14.73 14.81
C ALA A 416 -8.15 16.09 14.83
N LEU A 417 -8.21 16.75 16.00
CA LEU A 417 -8.84 18.07 16.13
C LEU A 417 -8.01 19.17 15.44
N GLU A 418 -6.68 19.06 15.44
CA GLU A 418 -5.81 20.02 14.74
C GLU A 418 -5.98 19.96 13.20
N LEU A 419 -6.61 18.91 12.65
CA LEU A 419 -6.98 18.89 11.24
C LEU A 419 -7.98 19.98 10.87
N THR A 420 -8.78 20.47 11.82
CA THR A 420 -9.74 21.56 11.61
C THR A 420 -9.06 22.91 11.36
N GLU A 421 -7.84 23.08 11.89
CA GLU A 421 -7.03 24.30 11.85
C GLU A 421 -6.15 24.38 10.58
N LEU A 422 -6.05 23.30 9.79
CA LEU A 422 -5.19 23.29 8.61
C LEU A 422 -5.70 24.28 7.55
N ASP A 423 -4.87 25.26 7.22
CA ASP A 423 -5.09 26.20 6.13
C ASP A 423 -4.61 25.59 4.81
N LEU A 424 -5.53 24.90 4.12
CA LEU A 424 -5.23 24.18 2.89
C LEU A 424 -5.65 24.97 1.65
N SER A 425 -4.80 24.93 0.62
CA SER A 425 -5.03 25.68 -0.61
C SER A 425 -6.31 25.25 -1.33
N TYR A 426 -7.11 26.23 -1.73
CA TYR A 426 -8.36 26.05 -2.44
C TYR A 426 -8.44 26.87 -3.73
N ALA A 427 -8.88 26.20 -4.76
CA ALA A 427 -9.55 26.78 -5.94
C ALA A 427 -10.46 25.68 -6.53
N PRO A 428 -11.55 26.05 -7.24
CA PRO A 428 -12.56 25.07 -7.68
C PRO A 428 -12.03 23.83 -8.38
N PRO A 429 -10.98 23.89 -9.23
CA PRO A 429 -10.44 22.69 -9.90
C PRO A 429 -9.64 21.75 -9.00
N TYR A 430 -9.23 22.20 -7.80
CA TYR A 430 -8.25 21.45 -6.97
C TYR A 430 -8.82 20.96 -5.64
N SER A 431 -9.83 21.65 -5.09
CA SER A 431 -10.41 21.30 -3.80
C SER A 431 -11.81 21.91 -3.63
N SER A 432 -12.40 21.69 -2.46
CA SER A 432 -13.52 22.45 -1.92
C SER A 432 -13.00 23.40 -0.84
N ALA A 433 -13.73 24.47 -0.54
CA ALA A 433 -13.37 25.41 0.54
C ALA A 433 -13.26 24.71 1.91
N LYS A 434 -14.04 23.63 2.10
CA LYS A 434 -13.86 22.67 3.18
C LYS A 434 -13.11 21.47 2.59
N ASP A 435 -11.79 21.42 2.74
CA ASP A 435 -11.00 20.29 2.21
C ASP A 435 -11.42 18.99 2.91
N PRO A 436 -11.41 17.86 2.22
CA PRO A 436 -11.67 16.54 2.80
C PRO A 436 -10.94 16.25 4.11
N VAL A 437 -9.72 16.75 4.27
CA VAL A 437 -8.93 16.59 5.51
C VAL A 437 -9.54 17.39 6.65
N ASN A 438 -9.93 18.66 6.41
CA ASN A 438 -10.65 19.45 7.41
C ASN A 438 -12.00 18.81 7.77
N MET A 439 -12.72 18.25 6.78
CA MET A 439 -13.99 17.57 7.03
C MET A 439 -13.83 16.35 7.95
N ALA A 440 -12.73 15.61 7.84
CA ALA A 440 -12.42 14.53 8.77
C ALA A 440 -12.22 15.06 10.20
N GLY A 441 -11.50 16.18 10.36
CA GLY A 441 -11.32 16.86 11.64
C GLY A 441 -12.66 17.33 12.23
N PHE A 442 -13.52 17.98 11.46
CA PHE A 442 -14.83 18.44 11.92
C PHE A 442 -15.72 17.27 12.37
N MET A 443 -15.70 16.15 11.64
CA MET A 443 -16.49 14.98 12.02
C MET A 443 -15.99 14.37 13.33
N ILE A 444 -14.68 14.26 13.51
CA ILE A 444 -14.10 13.75 14.76
C ILE A 444 -14.40 14.70 15.93
N GLU A 445 -14.30 16.01 15.73
CA GLU A 445 -14.68 17.00 16.75
C GLU A 445 -16.14 16.82 17.21
N ASP A 446 -17.07 16.63 16.29
CA ASP A 446 -18.48 16.44 16.62
C ASP A 446 -18.76 15.11 17.31
N LEU A 447 -18.01 14.05 17.01
CA LEU A 447 -18.07 12.76 17.72
C LEU A 447 -17.55 12.90 19.16
N GLU A 448 -16.35 13.45 19.33
CA GLU A 448 -15.68 13.58 20.62
C GLU A 448 -16.38 14.57 21.55
N SER A 449 -16.99 15.61 21.01
CA SER A 449 -17.84 16.54 21.79
C SER A 449 -19.24 16.00 22.08
N GLY A 450 -19.57 14.77 21.64
CA GLY A 450 -20.87 14.13 21.86
C GLY A 450 -22.03 14.79 21.08
N LYS A 451 -21.74 15.68 20.14
CA LYS A 451 -22.77 16.33 19.30
C LYS A 451 -23.43 15.36 18.33
N VAL A 452 -22.75 14.28 17.95
CA VAL A 452 -23.26 13.21 17.10
C VAL A 452 -22.71 11.87 17.57
N ARG A 453 -23.42 10.79 17.25
CA ARG A 453 -22.96 9.41 17.41
C ARG A 453 -23.00 8.71 16.07
N GLN A 454 -22.13 7.75 15.87
CA GLN A 454 -22.09 6.92 14.67
C GLN A 454 -22.17 5.43 15.02
N PHE A 455 -22.61 4.64 14.06
CA PHE A 455 -22.45 3.19 14.01
C PHE A 455 -21.86 2.81 12.65
N HIS A 456 -21.27 1.62 12.58
CA HIS A 456 -20.54 1.17 11.41
C HIS A 456 -21.30 0.10 10.63
N TRP A 457 -20.84 -0.19 9.42
CA TRP A 457 -21.46 -1.13 8.49
C TRP A 457 -21.61 -2.54 9.08
N ASP A 458 -20.68 -2.99 9.92
CA ASP A 458 -20.65 -4.28 10.58
C ASP A 458 -21.60 -4.39 11.77
N GLU A 459 -22.14 -3.28 12.26
CA GLU A 459 -23.15 -3.22 13.32
C GLU A 459 -24.60 -3.20 12.77
N VAL A 460 -24.77 -3.07 11.43
CA VAL A 460 -26.10 -2.91 10.81
C VAL A 460 -27.00 -4.12 11.08
N ASP A 461 -26.45 -5.33 11.02
CA ASP A 461 -27.22 -6.56 11.19
C ASP A 461 -27.65 -6.78 12.66
N ASP A 462 -26.95 -6.17 13.61
CA ASP A 462 -27.23 -6.25 15.07
C ASP A 462 -28.25 -5.22 15.54
N LEU A 463 -28.69 -4.28 14.67
CA LEU A 463 -29.68 -3.29 15.03
C LEU A 463 -31.02 -3.92 15.33
N PRO A 464 -31.74 -3.46 16.39
CA PRO A 464 -33.02 -4.03 16.77
C PRO A 464 -34.11 -3.76 15.72
N ARG A 465 -34.81 -4.82 15.30
CA ARG A 465 -35.91 -4.78 14.33
C ARG A 465 -37.27 -5.15 14.95
N ASP A 466 -37.31 -5.25 16.27
CA ASP A 466 -38.49 -5.60 17.06
C ASP A 466 -39.37 -4.39 17.45
N GLY A 467 -39.01 -3.20 16.92
CA GLY A 467 -39.69 -1.94 17.26
C GLY A 467 -39.16 -1.26 18.53
N SER A 468 -38.11 -1.76 19.17
CA SER A 468 -37.44 -1.11 20.31
C SER A 468 -36.54 0.06 19.87
N ALA A 469 -36.26 0.22 18.57
CA ALA A 469 -35.57 1.32 17.97
C ALA A 469 -36.30 1.85 16.72
N ALA A 470 -36.06 3.11 16.34
CA ALA A 470 -36.49 3.64 15.06
C ALA A 470 -35.33 3.56 14.05
N LEU A 471 -35.57 2.94 12.91
CA LEU A 471 -34.60 2.80 11.82
C LEU A 471 -35.04 3.71 10.67
N LEU A 472 -34.28 4.78 10.38
CA LEU A 472 -34.65 5.81 9.39
C LEU A 472 -33.67 5.85 8.22
N ASP A 473 -34.20 5.81 7.00
CA ASP A 473 -33.47 6.16 5.78
C ASP A 473 -33.91 7.55 5.29
N VAL A 474 -33.00 8.53 5.39
CA VAL A 474 -33.29 9.92 5.05
C VAL A 474 -32.91 10.30 3.61
N ARG A 475 -32.78 9.30 2.73
CA ARG A 475 -32.64 9.49 1.30
C ARG A 475 -33.97 9.88 0.66
N THR A 476 -33.91 10.31 -0.59
CA THR A 476 -35.13 10.47 -1.38
C THR A 476 -35.82 9.13 -1.60
N GLU A 477 -37.15 9.15 -1.82
CA GLU A 477 -37.91 7.95 -2.11
C GLU A 477 -37.34 7.18 -3.31
N TRP A 478 -36.90 7.88 -4.35
CA TRP A 478 -36.29 7.28 -5.52
C TRP A 478 -35.00 6.50 -5.21
N GLU A 479 -34.11 7.06 -4.34
CA GLU A 479 -32.90 6.36 -3.88
C GLU A 479 -33.25 5.12 -3.04
N TYR A 480 -34.26 5.25 -2.16
CA TYR A 480 -34.71 4.17 -1.28
C TYR A 480 -35.28 3.00 -2.06
N GLN A 481 -36.12 3.25 -3.07
CA GLN A 481 -36.74 2.21 -3.92
C GLN A 481 -35.72 1.41 -4.73
N ARG A 482 -34.53 1.95 -4.97
CA ARG A 482 -33.43 1.27 -5.71
C ARG A 482 -32.57 0.36 -4.82
N GLY A 483 -32.91 0.25 -3.56
CA GLY A 483 -32.27 -0.57 -2.56
C GLY A 483 -32.06 0.20 -1.27
N HIS A 484 -32.29 -0.45 -0.14
CA HIS A 484 -32.23 0.13 1.20
C HIS A 484 -31.77 -0.91 2.22
N LEU A 485 -31.51 -0.49 3.45
CA LEU A 485 -31.24 -1.36 4.57
C LEU A 485 -32.55 -1.99 5.06
N ASP A 486 -32.52 -3.28 5.34
CA ASP A 486 -33.69 -4.00 5.82
C ASP A 486 -34.20 -3.41 7.14
N GLY A 487 -35.53 -3.23 7.22
CA GLY A 487 -36.20 -2.64 8.38
C GLY A 487 -36.11 -1.12 8.51
N PHE A 488 -35.39 -0.41 7.63
CA PHE A 488 -35.33 1.04 7.64
C PHE A 488 -36.56 1.66 6.93
N ARG A 489 -37.24 2.59 7.62
CA ARG A 489 -38.35 3.37 7.07
C ARG A 489 -37.80 4.60 6.34
N ASN A 490 -38.31 4.88 5.15
CA ASN A 490 -37.94 6.08 4.42
C ASN A 490 -38.67 7.32 4.95
N VAL A 491 -37.92 8.31 5.37
CA VAL A 491 -38.37 9.66 5.71
C VAL A 491 -37.31 10.63 5.18
N PRO A 492 -37.50 11.23 3.98
CA PRO A 492 -36.51 12.13 3.42
C PRO A 492 -36.09 13.24 4.38
N LEU A 493 -34.81 13.63 4.34
CA LEU A 493 -34.25 14.64 5.25
C LEU A 493 -35.06 15.95 5.23
N ASP A 494 -35.51 16.37 4.04
CA ASP A 494 -36.20 17.64 3.87
C ASP A 494 -37.60 17.62 4.51
N ASP A 495 -38.23 16.44 4.57
CA ASP A 495 -39.54 16.22 5.17
C ASP A 495 -39.45 15.83 6.67
N LEU A 496 -38.28 15.52 7.19
CA LEU A 496 -38.08 14.95 8.53
C LEU A 496 -38.70 15.81 9.64
N ARG A 497 -38.73 17.14 9.50
CA ARG A 497 -39.30 18.05 10.49
C ARG A 497 -40.81 17.86 10.65
N GLU A 498 -41.50 17.46 9.60
CA GLU A 498 -42.95 17.22 9.60
C GLU A 498 -43.33 15.86 10.22
N HIS A 499 -42.33 14.95 10.32
CA HIS A 499 -42.51 13.60 10.84
C HIS A 499 -41.97 13.38 12.26
N LEU A 500 -41.53 14.43 12.96
CA LEU A 500 -40.94 14.31 14.31
C LEU A 500 -41.94 13.74 15.35
N ASP A 501 -43.21 14.12 15.25
CA ASP A 501 -44.26 13.63 16.17
C ASP A 501 -44.63 12.15 15.97
N GLU A 502 -44.20 11.56 14.87
CA GLU A 502 -44.37 10.12 14.61
C GLU A 502 -43.28 9.26 15.29
N LEU A 503 -42.24 9.88 15.80
CA LEU A 503 -41.10 9.21 16.42
C LEU A 503 -41.25 9.19 17.95
N ASP A 504 -40.99 8.04 18.55
CA ASP A 504 -40.99 7.88 20.00
C ASP A 504 -39.64 8.31 20.59
N ARG A 505 -39.65 9.39 21.37
CA ARG A 505 -38.44 9.94 21.99
C ARG A 505 -37.78 9.02 23.04
N SER A 506 -38.50 8.03 23.52
CA SER A 506 -37.95 7.03 24.46
C SER A 506 -37.07 5.97 23.76
N LYS A 507 -37.14 5.90 22.43
CA LYS A 507 -36.42 4.90 21.63
C LYS A 507 -35.20 5.53 20.92
N PRO A 508 -34.09 4.79 20.80
CA PRO A 508 -32.97 5.23 19.98
C PRO A 508 -33.36 5.27 18.50
N VAL A 509 -32.77 6.21 17.78
CA VAL A 509 -32.99 6.41 16.34
C VAL A 509 -31.69 6.15 15.58
N TYR A 510 -31.68 5.18 14.69
CA TYR A 510 -30.57 4.89 13.80
C TYR A 510 -30.87 5.42 12.41
N VAL A 511 -29.97 6.25 11.89
CA VAL A 511 -30.23 7.02 10.66
C VAL A 511 -29.24 6.64 9.57
N ASN A 512 -29.75 6.30 8.40
CA ASN A 512 -28.98 6.04 7.18
C ASN A 512 -29.25 7.11 6.12
N CYS A 513 -28.23 7.38 5.29
CA CYS A 513 -28.39 8.06 4.01
C CYS A 513 -27.42 7.50 2.97
N GLN A 514 -27.23 8.16 1.82
CA GLN A 514 -26.38 7.62 0.76
C GLN A 514 -24.88 7.58 1.13
N THR A 515 -24.33 8.65 1.75
CA THR A 515 -22.88 8.81 1.95
C THR A 515 -22.49 9.30 3.36
N GLY A 516 -23.45 9.36 4.30
CA GLY A 516 -23.23 9.81 5.68
C GLY A 516 -23.60 11.26 5.96
N LEU A 517 -23.55 12.18 4.98
CA LEU A 517 -23.80 13.62 5.22
C LEU A 517 -25.26 13.93 5.63
N ARG A 518 -26.25 13.46 4.87
CA ARG A 518 -27.67 13.71 5.19
C ARG A 518 -28.08 13.08 6.52
N SER A 519 -27.58 11.87 6.82
CA SER A 519 -27.85 11.20 8.10
C SER A 519 -27.18 11.92 9.28
N TYR A 520 -25.98 12.48 9.08
CA TYR A 520 -25.37 13.38 10.06
C TYR A 520 -26.27 14.62 10.33
N LEU A 521 -26.74 15.30 9.28
CA LEU A 521 -27.66 16.46 9.43
C LEU A 521 -28.96 16.07 10.12
N ALA A 522 -29.54 14.91 9.79
CA ALA A 522 -30.72 14.36 10.47
C ALA A 522 -30.46 14.12 11.96
N CYS A 523 -29.33 13.51 12.31
CA CYS A 523 -28.94 13.31 13.71
C CYS A 523 -28.75 14.65 14.45
N ARG A 524 -28.15 15.66 13.82
CA ARG A 524 -28.02 16.99 14.42
C ARG A 524 -29.38 17.63 14.70
N LEU A 525 -30.34 17.46 13.78
CA LEU A 525 -31.71 17.90 13.95
C LEU A 525 -32.38 17.12 15.09
N LEU A 526 -32.41 15.80 15.02
CA LEU A 526 -33.08 14.93 16.00
C LEU A 526 -32.54 15.14 17.42
N THR A 527 -31.22 15.27 17.59
CA THR A 527 -30.60 15.53 18.90
C THR A 527 -31.13 16.83 19.54
N GLN A 528 -31.33 17.89 18.74
CA GLN A 528 -31.89 19.17 19.24
C GLN A 528 -33.35 19.05 19.64
N TYR A 529 -34.09 18.07 19.11
CA TYR A 529 -35.46 17.75 19.54
C TYR A 529 -35.52 16.68 20.64
N GLY A 530 -34.38 16.31 21.23
CA GLY A 530 -34.28 15.42 22.39
C GLY A 530 -34.26 13.93 22.06
N PHE A 531 -34.00 13.54 20.81
CA PHE A 531 -33.85 12.13 20.44
C PHE A 531 -32.41 11.64 20.67
N ALA A 532 -32.27 10.43 21.16
CA ALA A 532 -31.01 9.70 21.15
C ALA A 532 -30.80 9.07 19.77
N CYS A 533 -29.86 9.56 18.99
CA CYS A 533 -29.66 9.08 17.61
C CYS A 533 -28.19 8.82 17.26
N ALA A 534 -28.00 7.94 16.29
CA ALA A 534 -26.71 7.64 15.67
C ALA A 534 -26.88 7.50 14.14
N HIS A 535 -25.86 7.89 13.37
CA HIS A 535 -25.89 7.75 11.92
C HIS A 535 -24.90 6.68 11.42
N LEU A 536 -25.22 6.06 10.28
CA LEU A 536 -24.33 5.10 9.65
C LEU A 536 -23.12 5.80 9.03
N ALA A 537 -21.93 5.51 9.54
CA ALA A 537 -20.66 6.01 8.99
C ALA A 537 -20.48 5.56 7.53
N GLY A 538 -20.25 6.51 6.62
CA GLY A 538 -20.13 6.22 5.19
C GLY A 538 -21.45 5.93 4.46
N GLY A 539 -22.56 5.74 5.20
CA GLY A 539 -23.91 5.53 4.67
C GLY A 539 -24.07 4.28 3.82
N TYR A 540 -25.17 4.23 3.07
CA TYR A 540 -25.56 3.09 2.24
C TYR A 540 -24.52 2.74 1.16
N SER A 541 -23.83 3.72 0.57
CA SER A 541 -22.81 3.45 -0.44
C SER A 541 -21.65 2.63 0.10
N PHE A 542 -21.19 2.94 1.32
CA PHE A 542 -20.12 2.19 1.97
C PHE A 542 -20.59 0.78 2.33
N TYR A 543 -21.71 0.67 3.02
CA TYR A 543 -22.34 -0.61 3.35
C TYR A 543 -22.52 -1.49 2.11
N GLN A 544 -23.11 -0.94 1.05
CA GLN A 544 -23.37 -1.69 -0.19
C GLN A 544 -22.07 -2.19 -0.85
N ALA A 545 -21.01 -1.37 -0.88
CA ALA A 545 -19.73 -1.76 -1.45
C ALA A 545 -19.12 -2.96 -0.70
N VAL A 546 -19.13 -2.89 0.64
CA VAL A 546 -18.63 -3.97 1.51
C VAL A 546 -19.48 -5.24 1.38
N MET A 547 -20.81 -5.11 1.41
CA MET A 547 -21.70 -6.27 1.34
C MET A 547 -21.67 -6.96 -0.04
N LYS A 548 -21.59 -6.20 -1.13
CA LYS A 548 -21.37 -6.79 -2.48
C LYS A 548 -20.10 -7.62 -2.54
N GLU A 549 -19.03 -7.15 -1.90
CA GLU A 549 -17.78 -7.89 -1.85
C GLU A 549 -17.90 -9.15 -0.98
N ARG A 550 -18.52 -9.07 0.17
CA ARG A 550 -18.80 -10.25 1.04
C ARG A 550 -19.61 -11.32 0.29
N LEU A 551 -20.63 -10.90 -0.45
CA LEU A 551 -21.44 -11.83 -1.27
C LEU A 551 -20.62 -12.45 -2.41
N ALA A 552 -19.73 -11.66 -3.05
CA ALA A 552 -18.86 -12.17 -4.13
C ALA A 552 -17.81 -13.18 -3.63
N GLN A 553 -17.49 -13.15 -2.35
CA GLN A 553 -16.57 -14.09 -1.69
C GLN A 553 -17.28 -15.28 -1.03
N SER A 554 -18.62 -15.24 -0.94
CA SER A 554 -19.39 -16.35 -0.35
C SER A 554 -19.32 -17.58 -1.28
N PRO A 555 -19.09 -18.79 -0.74
CA PRO A 555 -19.15 -20.02 -1.51
C PRO A 555 -20.57 -20.37 -1.98
N TYR A 556 -21.58 -19.67 -1.46
CA TYR A 556 -22.98 -19.88 -1.82
C TYR A 556 -23.49 -18.75 -2.72
N PRO A 557 -23.94 -19.03 -3.95
CA PRO A 557 -24.55 -18.00 -4.78
C PRO A 557 -25.84 -17.51 -4.14
N CYS A 558 -25.94 -16.20 -4.04
CA CYS A 558 -27.09 -15.36 -3.70
C CYS A 558 -28.30 -16.06 -3.05
N GLY A 559 -28.47 -15.89 -1.73
CA GLY A 559 -29.74 -16.14 -1.04
C GLY A 559 -29.88 -17.44 -0.25
N MET A 560 -28.88 -18.31 -0.22
CA MET A 560 -28.94 -19.56 0.54
C MET A 560 -28.31 -19.50 1.96
N GLU A 561 -27.83 -18.35 2.42
CA GLU A 561 -27.34 -18.20 3.81
C GLU A 561 -28.46 -18.01 4.86
N LYS A 562 -29.73 -18.11 4.48
CA LYS A 562 -30.89 -18.03 5.38
C LYS A 562 -31.76 -19.28 5.26
N LEU A 563 -31.18 -20.45 5.48
CA LEU A 563 -31.94 -21.65 5.84
C LEU A 563 -31.36 -22.29 7.08
#